data_24e591e8f7409a1b632872dc78b21a43
#
_entry.id   24e591e8f7409a1b632872dc78b21a43
#
_cell.length_a   1.000
_cell.length_b   1.000
_cell.length_c   1.000
_cell.angle_alpha   90.00
_cell.angle_beta   90.00
_cell.angle_gamma   90.00
#
_symmetry.space_group_name_H-M   'P 1'
#
loop_
_entity.id
_entity.type
_entity.pdbx_description
1 polymer ?
#
loop_
_entity_poly.entity_id
_entity_poly.type
_entity_poly.pdbx_seq_one_letter_code
_entity_poly.pdbx_strand_id
1 'polypeptide(L)'
;MSTLMTQPLPKRQAMRRPLFMLLFAVLILAIAIVVRMAKDNLASTQRAAPPAPIELSSQASMTRLEEGLRRNPDDTNAYAELGMAYLQKVRETADPSLYTQAQSAFDNALERDPQQLDAMVGQGILALARHDFQGALVWAEQARAINPFRAQILGIMVDAQVELGQYDTAVATLQKMVDLRPDLSSYSRVSYVRELYGDVDGAITAMQAAVSTAVPGSEQWLWTQVQLGNLYFNRGDL
;
A
#
# COMPACT_ATOMS: atom_id res chain seq x y z
N MET A 1 27.21 63.53 70.95
CA MET A 1 28.37 63.04 70.21
C MET A 1 27.93 61.82 69.46
N SER A 2 27.86 61.88 68.22
CA SER A 2 28.44 61.16 67.13
C SER A 2 27.43 60.94 66.00
N THR A 3 27.75 61.49 64.97
CA THR A 3 27.25 61.61 63.64
C THR A 3 27.01 60.23 63.01
N LEU A 4 25.80 60.00 62.57
CA LEU A 4 25.49 58.89 61.62
C LEU A 4 25.38 59.52 60.24
N MET A 5 26.34 59.13 59.40
CA MET A 5 26.43 59.50 57.98
C MET A 5 25.27 58.90 57.20
N THR A 6 24.53 59.73 56.51
CA THR A 6 23.57 59.38 55.44
C THR A 6 24.38 58.96 54.21
N GLN A 7 24.27 57.65 53.84
CA GLN A 7 24.72 57.20 52.53
C GLN A 7 23.60 57.37 51.52
N PRO A 8 23.84 57.86 50.30
CA PRO A 8 22.85 57.97 49.27
C PRO A 8 22.55 56.61 48.59
N LEU A 9 21.33 56.27 48.42
CA LEU A 9 20.90 55.09 47.71
C LEU A 9 21.27 55.18 46.22
N PRO A 10 21.71 54.07 45.59
CA PRO A 10 22.02 54.03 44.17
C PRO A 10 20.73 54.04 43.33
N LYS A 11 20.49 55.15 42.64
CA LYS A 11 19.49 55.22 41.56
C LYS A 11 20.09 54.63 40.31
N ARG A 12 19.38 53.65 39.69
CA ARG A 12 19.47 53.12 38.34
C ARG A 12 19.63 51.60 38.24
N GLN A 13 18.55 50.85 38.48
CA GLN A 13 18.43 49.52 37.90
C GLN A 13 17.01 49.20 37.39
N ALA A 14 16.05 50.14 37.44
CA ALA A 14 14.62 49.88 37.14
C ALA A 14 14.27 49.92 35.64
N MET A 15 15.17 50.32 34.75
CA MET A 15 14.82 50.56 33.34
C MET A 15 15.32 49.52 32.32
N ARG A 16 16.09 48.53 32.78
CA ARG A 16 16.61 47.48 31.90
C ARG A 16 15.69 46.23 31.83
N ARG A 17 14.89 45.96 32.83
CA ARG A 17 13.98 44.82 32.91
C ARG A 17 12.82 44.84 31.88
N PRO A 18 12.08 45.92 31.65
CA PRO A 18 11.02 45.93 30.66
C PRO A 18 11.54 45.82 29.21
N LEU A 19 12.72 46.39 28.90
CA LEU A 19 13.32 46.28 27.58
C LEU A 19 13.79 44.85 27.27
N PHE A 20 14.31 44.13 28.25
CA PHE A 20 14.69 42.72 28.12
C PHE A 20 13.48 41.83 27.93
N MET A 21 12.37 42.05 28.64
CA MET A 21 11.11 41.33 28.46
C MET A 21 10.50 41.58 27.10
N LEU A 22 10.57 42.81 26.58
CA LEU A 22 10.05 43.14 25.24
C LEU A 22 10.89 42.46 24.14
N LEU A 23 12.20 42.45 24.25
CA LEU A 23 13.11 41.75 23.31
C LEU A 23 12.89 40.23 23.33
N PHE A 24 12.66 39.66 24.52
CA PHE A 24 12.39 38.23 24.68
C PHE A 24 11.02 37.85 24.07
N ALA A 25 10.00 38.68 24.26
CA ALA A 25 8.69 38.49 23.65
C ALA A 25 8.72 38.58 22.10
N VAL A 26 9.49 39.51 21.55
CA VAL A 26 9.72 39.65 20.10
C VAL A 26 10.50 38.47 19.56
N LEU A 27 11.47 37.93 20.27
CA LEU A 27 12.23 36.75 19.88
C LEU A 27 11.31 35.49 19.84
N ILE A 28 10.48 35.29 20.86
CA ILE A 28 9.49 34.18 20.88
C ILE A 28 8.52 34.30 19.73
N LEU A 29 8.02 35.48 19.43
CA LEU A 29 7.11 35.72 18.31
C LEU A 29 7.80 35.43 16.97
N ALA A 30 9.06 35.85 16.80
CA ALA A 30 9.83 35.58 15.59
C ALA A 30 10.07 34.07 15.39
N ILE A 31 10.40 33.33 16.47
CA ILE A 31 10.56 31.88 16.45
C ILE A 31 9.23 31.21 16.10
N ALA A 32 8.10 31.65 16.67
CA ALA A 32 6.78 31.11 16.36
C ALA A 32 6.38 31.32 14.88
N ILE A 33 6.73 32.47 14.31
CA ILE A 33 6.50 32.77 12.89
C ILE A 33 7.35 31.86 12.00
N VAL A 34 8.63 31.68 12.32
CA VAL A 34 9.55 30.81 11.55
C VAL A 34 9.10 29.34 11.62
N VAL A 35 8.68 28.86 12.81
CA VAL A 35 8.15 27.50 12.97
C VAL A 35 6.85 27.31 12.19
N ARG A 36 5.97 28.33 12.17
CA ARG A 36 4.74 28.29 11.38
C ARG A 36 5.03 28.29 9.88
N MET A 37 5.92 29.15 9.39
CA MET A 37 6.35 29.16 7.99
C MET A 37 7.03 27.85 7.57
N ALA A 38 7.83 27.25 8.45
CA ALA A 38 8.44 25.95 8.20
C ALA A 38 7.39 24.83 8.14
N LYS A 39 6.38 24.85 9.01
CA LYS A 39 5.23 23.91 8.94
C LYS A 39 4.39 24.10 7.68
N ASP A 40 4.11 25.35 7.30
CA ASP A 40 3.33 25.65 6.11
C ASP A 40 4.10 25.27 4.81
N ASN A 41 5.42 25.43 4.78
CA ASN A 41 6.29 24.95 3.71
C ASN A 41 6.39 23.41 3.67
N LEU A 42 6.49 22.73 4.81
CA LEU A 42 6.45 21.27 4.87
C LEU A 42 5.08 20.72 4.44
N ALA A 43 3.98 21.36 4.82
CA ALA A 43 2.63 21.00 4.39
C ALA A 43 2.39 21.25 2.90
N SER A 44 3.02 22.27 2.31
CA SER A 44 2.94 22.55 0.87
C SER A 44 3.79 21.60 0.03
N THR A 45 4.94 21.13 0.57
CA THR A 45 5.79 20.11 -0.09
C THR A 45 5.20 18.70 0.01
N GLN A 46 4.31 18.44 1.00
CA GLN A 46 3.57 17.17 1.12
C GLN A 46 2.27 17.13 0.31
N ARG A 47 1.86 18.21 -0.32
CA ARG A 47 0.85 18.15 -1.36
C ARG A 47 1.50 17.58 -2.62
N ALA A 48 1.75 16.26 -2.59
CA ALA A 48 2.06 15.52 -3.79
C ALA A 48 0.98 15.86 -4.82
N ALA A 49 1.40 16.20 -6.03
CA ALA A 49 0.49 16.32 -7.16
C ALA A 49 -0.43 15.10 -7.16
N PRO A 50 -1.73 15.24 -7.43
CA PRO A 50 -2.60 14.09 -7.56
C PRO A 50 -1.93 13.11 -8.52
N PRO A 51 -1.88 11.81 -8.20
CA PRO A 51 -1.29 10.83 -9.10
C PRO A 51 -1.93 11.01 -10.47
N ALA A 52 -1.10 10.97 -11.52
CA ALA A 52 -1.62 11.01 -12.89
C ALA A 52 -2.72 9.96 -13.00
N PRO A 53 -3.84 10.24 -13.72
CA PRO A 53 -4.94 9.33 -13.79
C PRO A 53 -4.45 7.93 -14.14
N ILE A 54 -4.74 6.96 -13.28
CA ILE A 54 -4.30 5.56 -13.40
C ILE A 54 -4.69 4.98 -14.77
N GLU A 55 -5.81 5.44 -15.33
CA GLU A 55 -6.28 5.09 -16.68
C GLU A 55 -5.26 5.33 -17.79
N LEU A 56 -4.57 6.47 -17.78
CA LEU A 56 -3.57 6.78 -18.80
C LEU A 56 -2.31 5.90 -18.69
N SER A 57 -2.00 5.40 -17.49
CA SER A 57 -0.81 4.57 -17.28
C SER A 57 -1.02 3.12 -17.74
N SER A 58 -2.18 2.52 -17.49
CA SER A 58 -2.48 1.15 -17.93
C SER A 58 -2.67 1.07 -19.44
N GLN A 59 -3.41 2.00 -20.05
CA GLN A 59 -3.61 2.07 -21.50
C GLN A 59 -2.29 2.27 -22.26
N ALA A 60 -1.44 3.20 -21.81
CA ALA A 60 -0.14 3.42 -22.41
C ALA A 60 0.78 2.20 -22.30
N SER A 61 0.70 1.48 -21.17
CA SER A 61 1.46 0.24 -20.97
C SER A 61 0.99 -0.86 -21.92
N MET A 62 -0.31 -1.06 -22.06
CA MET A 62 -0.89 -2.03 -22.99
C MET A 62 -0.46 -1.74 -24.43
N THR A 63 -0.63 -0.50 -24.91
CA THR A 63 -0.24 -0.11 -26.28
C THR A 63 1.25 -0.38 -26.52
N ARG A 64 2.11 -0.03 -25.58
CA ARG A 64 3.56 -0.29 -25.68
C ARG A 64 3.89 -1.77 -25.76
N LEU A 65 3.23 -2.61 -24.95
CA LEU A 65 3.42 -4.06 -24.94
C LEU A 65 2.94 -4.68 -26.27
N GLU A 66 1.77 -4.28 -26.76
CA GLU A 66 1.25 -4.73 -28.06
C GLU A 66 2.16 -4.35 -29.22
N GLU A 67 2.73 -3.14 -29.21
CA GLU A 67 3.74 -2.70 -30.19
C GLU A 67 5.04 -3.49 -30.07
N GLY A 68 5.46 -3.81 -28.84
CA GLY A 68 6.61 -4.66 -28.59
C GLY A 68 6.41 -6.06 -29.17
N LEU A 69 5.26 -6.68 -28.91
CA LEU A 69 4.89 -8.01 -29.39
C LEU A 69 4.75 -8.08 -30.92
N ARG A 70 4.32 -7.00 -31.58
CA ARG A 70 4.34 -6.95 -33.07
C ARG A 70 5.76 -7.02 -33.63
N ARG A 71 6.78 -6.53 -32.92
CA ARG A 71 8.19 -6.55 -33.31
C ARG A 71 8.89 -7.83 -32.86
N ASN A 72 8.52 -8.37 -31.71
CA ASN A 72 9.05 -9.59 -31.15
C ASN A 72 7.90 -10.48 -30.65
N PRO A 73 7.32 -11.33 -31.51
CA PRO A 73 6.16 -12.17 -31.17
C PRO A 73 6.49 -13.35 -30.22
N ASP A 74 7.77 -13.59 -29.92
CA ASP A 74 8.21 -14.68 -29.04
C ASP A 74 8.57 -14.19 -27.62
N ASP A 75 8.31 -12.90 -27.30
CA ASP A 75 8.55 -12.33 -25.97
C ASP A 75 7.50 -12.79 -24.95
N THR A 76 7.81 -13.87 -24.26
CA THR A 76 6.92 -14.49 -23.25
C THR A 76 6.70 -13.56 -22.05
N ASN A 77 7.71 -12.74 -21.68
CA ASN A 77 7.56 -11.76 -20.61
C ASN A 77 6.58 -10.65 -21.00
N ALA A 78 6.68 -10.13 -22.22
CA ALA A 78 5.76 -9.11 -22.70
C ALA A 78 4.31 -9.62 -22.76
N TYR A 79 4.08 -10.87 -23.11
CA TYR A 79 2.76 -11.49 -23.03
C TYR A 79 2.25 -11.58 -21.58
N ALA A 80 3.08 -12.03 -20.64
CA ALA A 80 2.68 -12.10 -19.23
C ALA A 80 2.36 -10.70 -18.66
N GLU A 81 3.19 -9.70 -18.97
CA GLU A 81 2.94 -8.30 -18.59
C GLU A 81 1.66 -7.75 -19.21
N LEU A 82 1.36 -8.07 -20.47
CA LEU A 82 0.15 -7.65 -21.16
C LEU A 82 -1.09 -8.25 -20.49
N GLY A 83 -1.04 -9.54 -20.13
CA GLY A 83 -2.12 -10.19 -19.37
C GLY A 83 -2.38 -9.52 -18.04
N MET A 84 -1.34 -9.15 -17.29
CA MET A 84 -1.45 -8.40 -16.04
C MET A 84 -2.00 -6.98 -16.26
N ALA A 85 -1.63 -6.31 -17.35
CA ALA A 85 -2.16 -5.00 -17.70
C ALA A 85 -3.67 -5.05 -18.02
N TYR A 86 -4.15 -6.12 -18.70
CA TYR A 86 -5.57 -6.34 -18.89
C TYR A 86 -6.31 -6.57 -17.55
N LEU A 87 -5.75 -7.36 -16.62
CA LEU A 87 -6.33 -7.53 -15.29
C LEU A 87 -6.38 -6.21 -14.49
N GLN A 88 -5.35 -5.37 -14.62
CA GLN A 88 -5.38 -4.04 -14.04
C GLN A 88 -6.50 -3.19 -14.65
N LYS A 89 -6.64 -3.22 -15.97
CA LYS A 89 -7.70 -2.47 -16.67
C LYS A 89 -9.11 -2.91 -16.28
N VAL A 90 -9.32 -4.22 -16.01
CA VAL A 90 -10.61 -4.72 -15.45
C VAL A 90 -10.92 -4.01 -14.13
N ARG A 91 -9.93 -3.89 -13.23
CA ARG A 91 -10.14 -3.20 -11.93
C ARG A 91 -10.50 -1.72 -12.09
N GLU A 92 -9.93 -1.06 -13.10
CA GLU A 92 -10.16 0.36 -13.37
C GLU A 92 -11.52 0.62 -14.02
N THR A 93 -11.96 -0.27 -14.91
CA THR A 93 -13.13 -0.03 -15.77
C THR A 93 -14.33 -0.92 -15.48
N ALA A 94 -14.15 -1.97 -14.67
CA ALA A 94 -15.14 -3.03 -14.44
C ALA A 94 -15.62 -3.70 -15.74
N ASP A 95 -14.79 -3.73 -16.80
CA ASP A 95 -15.11 -4.39 -18.07
C ASP A 95 -14.68 -5.86 -18.05
N PRO A 96 -15.62 -6.84 -17.94
CA PRO A 96 -15.28 -8.25 -17.85
C PRO A 96 -14.77 -8.84 -19.19
N SER A 97 -14.96 -8.16 -20.32
CA SER A 97 -14.46 -8.63 -21.61
C SER A 97 -12.93 -8.74 -21.65
N LEU A 98 -12.24 -7.93 -20.87
CA LEU A 98 -10.80 -7.92 -20.74
C LEU A 98 -10.22 -9.19 -20.06
N TYR A 99 -11.02 -9.96 -19.33
CA TYR A 99 -10.59 -11.28 -18.81
C TYR A 99 -10.24 -12.25 -19.94
N THR A 100 -10.95 -12.21 -21.06
CA THR A 100 -10.63 -13.05 -22.23
C THR A 100 -9.31 -12.62 -22.87
N GLN A 101 -9.04 -11.33 -22.92
CA GLN A 101 -7.78 -10.79 -23.44
C GLN A 101 -6.60 -11.14 -22.52
N ALA A 102 -6.80 -11.04 -21.20
CA ALA A 102 -5.80 -11.47 -20.21
C ALA A 102 -5.49 -12.97 -20.34
N GLN A 103 -6.53 -13.81 -20.45
CA GLN A 103 -6.39 -15.25 -20.68
C GLN A 103 -5.53 -15.53 -21.93
N SER A 104 -5.90 -14.94 -23.07
CA SER A 104 -5.18 -15.13 -24.33
C SER A 104 -3.73 -14.71 -24.24
N ALA A 105 -3.43 -13.62 -23.52
CA ALA A 105 -2.04 -13.17 -23.33
C ALA A 105 -1.23 -14.18 -22.48
N PHE A 106 -1.78 -14.68 -21.38
CA PHE A 106 -1.10 -15.69 -20.56
C PHE A 106 -0.93 -17.02 -21.31
N ASP A 107 -1.95 -17.45 -22.06
CA ASP A 107 -1.86 -18.68 -22.87
C ASP A 107 -0.75 -18.56 -23.91
N ASN A 108 -0.65 -17.41 -24.60
CA ASN A 108 0.43 -17.16 -25.55
C ASN A 108 1.82 -17.21 -24.91
N ALA A 109 1.97 -16.73 -23.67
CA ALA A 109 3.21 -16.84 -22.93
C ALA A 109 3.56 -18.30 -22.63
N LEU A 110 2.56 -19.08 -22.13
CA LEU A 110 2.76 -20.47 -21.72
C LEU A 110 2.89 -21.46 -22.89
N GLU A 111 2.30 -21.16 -24.04
CA GLU A 111 2.52 -21.93 -25.27
C GLU A 111 3.97 -21.86 -25.74
N ARG A 112 4.65 -20.74 -25.55
CA ARG A 112 6.06 -20.53 -25.93
C ARG A 112 7.03 -20.96 -24.86
N ASP A 113 6.70 -20.69 -23.60
CA ASP A 113 7.46 -21.11 -22.44
C ASP A 113 6.51 -21.69 -21.36
N PRO A 114 6.36 -23.02 -21.32
CA PRO A 114 5.52 -23.69 -20.32
C PRO A 114 5.96 -23.48 -18.86
N GLN A 115 7.14 -22.88 -18.63
CA GLN A 115 7.65 -22.54 -17.30
C GLN A 115 7.65 -21.04 -17.03
N GLN A 116 6.96 -20.24 -17.86
CA GLN A 116 6.87 -18.80 -17.68
C GLN A 116 6.10 -18.47 -16.39
N LEU A 117 6.86 -18.14 -15.34
CA LEU A 117 6.37 -18.00 -13.98
C LEU A 117 5.32 -16.89 -13.83
N ASP A 118 5.53 -15.71 -14.49
CA ASP A 118 4.61 -14.57 -14.37
C ASP A 118 3.28 -14.87 -15.05
N ALA A 119 3.27 -15.64 -16.13
CA ALA A 119 2.03 -16.08 -16.76
C ALA A 119 1.27 -17.09 -15.89
N MET A 120 1.94 -18.04 -15.24
CA MET A 120 1.29 -18.95 -14.27
C MET A 120 0.67 -18.18 -13.10
N VAL A 121 1.40 -17.21 -12.55
CA VAL A 121 0.88 -16.32 -11.49
C VAL A 121 -0.31 -15.52 -12.00
N GLY A 122 -0.24 -15.00 -13.23
CA GLY A 122 -1.33 -14.31 -13.89
C GLY A 122 -2.57 -15.17 -14.08
N GLN A 123 -2.42 -16.43 -14.52
CA GLN A 123 -3.51 -17.42 -14.61
C GLN A 123 -4.15 -17.67 -13.25
N GLY A 124 -3.35 -17.81 -12.19
CA GLY A 124 -3.86 -17.97 -10.82
C GLY A 124 -4.70 -16.76 -10.37
N ILE A 125 -4.25 -15.53 -10.65
CA ILE A 125 -5.00 -14.30 -10.35
C ILE A 125 -6.29 -14.22 -11.18
N LEU A 126 -6.21 -14.56 -12.46
CA LEU A 126 -7.38 -14.59 -13.34
C LEU A 126 -8.42 -15.60 -12.88
N ALA A 127 -7.98 -16.78 -12.45
CA ALA A 127 -8.86 -17.82 -11.90
C ALA A 127 -9.56 -17.33 -10.63
N LEU A 128 -8.83 -16.66 -9.69
CA LEU A 128 -9.46 -16.02 -8.53
C LEU A 128 -10.50 -14.97 -8.96
N ALA A 129 -10.18 -14.13 -9.92
CA ALA A 129 -11.09 -13.08 -10.41
C ALA A 129 -12.37 -13.64 -11.07
N ARG A 130 -12.31 -14.87 -11.59
CA ARG A 130 -13.44 -15.60 -12.15
C ARG A 130 -14.12 -16.54 -11.16
N HIS A 131 -13.74 -16.53 -9.88
CA HIS A 131 -14.20 -17.44 -8.83
C HIS A 131 -13.90 -18.92 -9.10
N ASP A 132 -12.93 -19.21 -9.97
CA ASP A 132 -12.38 -20.57 -10.15
C ASP A 132 -11.26 -20.81 -9.12
N PHE A 133 -11.65 -20.98 -7.87
CA PHE A 133 -10.71 -21.13 -6.77
C PHE A 133 -9.90 -22.42 -6.84
N GLN A 134 -10.47 -23.49 -7.40
CA GLN A 134 -9.74 -24.74 -7.60
C GLN A 134 -8.67 -24.58 -8.70
N GLY A 135 -9.00 -23.93 -9.81
CA GLY A 135 -8.06 -23.59 -10.88
C GLY A 135 -6.95 -22.67 -10.38
N ALA A 136 -7.28 -21.71 -9.52
CA ALA A 136 -6.29 -20.83 -8.89
C ALA A 136 -5.25 -21.60 -8.06
N LEU A 137 -5.68 -22.61 -7.29
CA LEU A 137 -4.75 -23.49 -6.54
C LEU A 137 -3.86 -24.29 -7.48
N VAL A 138 -4.40 -24.84 -8.56
CA VAL A 138 -3.61 -25.61 -9.54
C VAL A 138 -2.49 -24.74 -10.13
N TRP A 139 -2.82 -23.55 -10.59
CA TRP A 139 -1.83 -22.61 -11.14
C TRP A 139 -0.80 -22.16 -10.09
N ALA A 140 -1.24 -21.86 -8.88
CA ALA A 140 -0.36 -21.47 -7.80
C ALA A 140 0.61 -22.60 -7.39
N GLU A 141 0.15 -23.86 -7.36
CA GLU A 141 1.03 -25.00 -7.07
C GLU A 141 2.08 -25.22 -8.17
N GLN A 142 1.70 -25.09 -9.45
CA GLN A 142 2.65 -25.12 -10.57
C GLN A 142 3.70 -24.01 -10.45
N ALA A 143 3.26 -22.78 -10.21
CA ALA A 143 4.15 -21.64 -10.01
C ALA A 143 5.08 -21.84 -8.78
N ARG A 144 4.55 -22.41 -7.69
CA ARG A 144 5.31 -22.69 -6.46
C ARG A 144 6.38 -23.75 -6.68
N ALA A 145 6.14 -24.72 -7.55
CA ALA A 145 7.15 -25.71 -7.89
C ALA A 145 8.37 -25.08 -8.58
N ILE A 146 8.19 -23.98 -9.31
CA ILE A 146 9.28 -23.23 -9.97
C ILE A 146 9.95 -22.28 -8.97
N ASN A 147 9.15 -21.51 -8.22
CA ASN A 147 9.68 -20.54 -7.24
C ASN A 147 8.86 -20.57 -5.92
N PRO A 148 9.31 -21.36 -4.93
CA PRO A 148 8.62 -21.46 -3.64
C PRO A 148 8.74 -20.20 -2.75
N PHE A 149 9.62 -19.26 -3.11
CA PHE A 149 9.93 -18.06 -2.31
C PHE A 149 9.22 -16.80 -2.82
N ARG A 150 8.29 -16.91 -3.76
CA ARG A 150 7.52 -15.78 -4.26
C ARG A 150 6.23 -15.62 -3.44
N ALA A 151 6.18 -14.60 -2.57
CA ALA A 151 5.06 -14.34 -1.67
C ALA A 151 3.70 -14.19 -2.38
N GLN A 152 3.68 -13.66 -3.62
CA GLN A 152 2.47 -13.51 -4.43
C GLN A 152 1.78 -14.84 -4.70
N ILE A 153 2.55 -15.92 -4.92
CA ILE A 153 2.01 -17.28 -5.13
C ILE A 153 1.28 -17.76 -3.87
N LEU A 154 1.91 -17.54 -2.70
CA LEU A 154 1.28 -17.87 -1.42
C LEU A 154 -0.01 -17.06 -1.20
N GLY A 155 -0.04 -15.80 -1.64
CA GLY A 155 -1.24 -14.97 -1.61
C GLY A 155 -2.39 -15.55 -2.43
N ILE A 156 -2.13 -16.03 -3.65
CA ILE A 156 -3.14 -16.71 -4.49
C ILE A 156 -3.66 -17.97 -3.78
N MET A 157 -2.75 -18.76 -3.18
CA MET A 157 -3.13 -19.97 -2.44
C MET A 157 -4.01 -19.64 -1.24
N VAL A 158 -3.64 -18.63 -0.43
CA VAL A 158 -4.44 -18.20 0.73
C VAL A 158 -5.84 -17.80 0.30
N ASP A 159 -5.95 -16.94 -0.72
CA ASP A 159 -7.24 -16.45 -1.20
C ASP A 159 -8.12 -17.62 -1.67
N ALA A 160 -7.58 -18.53 -2.48
CA ALA A 160 -8.32 -19.70 -2.96
C ALA A 160 -8.70 -20.68 -1.83
N GLN A 161 -7.80 -20.93 -0.87
CA GLN A 161 -8.03 -21.80 0.27
C GLN A 161 -9.14 -21.27 1.18
N VAL A 162 -9.18 -19.95 1.42
CA VAL A 162 -10.25 -19.31 2.20
C VAL A 162 -11.60 -19.52 1.51
N GLU A 163 -11.69 -19.23 0.22
CA GLU A 163 -12.93 -19.34 -0.55
C GLU A 163 -13.43 -20.80 -0.68
N LEU A 164 -12.50 -21.77 -0.63
CA LEU A 164 -12.82 -23.20 -0.59
C LEU A 164 -13.13 -23.73 0.82
N GLY A 165 -13.14 -22.87 1.85
CA GLY A 165 -13.39 -23.27 3.23
C GLY A 165 -12.24 -24.03 3.89
N GLN A 166 -11.03 -24.01 3.31
CA GLN A 166 -9.84 -24.69 3.81
C GLN A 166 -9.09 -23.80 4.81
N TYR A 167 -9.78 -23.29 5.82
CA TYR A 167 -9.28 -22.23 6.71
C TYR A 167 -7.98 -22.58 7.43
N ASP A 168 -7.84 -23.78 7.97
CA ASP A 168 -6.60 -24.19 8.69
C ASP A 168 -5.38 -24.18 7.74
N THR A 169 -5.59 -24.65 6.52
CA THR A 169 -4.54 -24.63 5.48
C THR A 169 -4.22 -23.20 5.06
N ALA A 170 -5.25 -22.35 4.91
CA ALA A 170 -5.07 -20.94 4.58
C ALA A 170 -4.26 -20.20 5.65
N VAL A 171 -4.54 -20.44 6.94
CA VAL A 171 -3.76 -19.86 8.06
C VAL A 171 -2.29 -20.30 7.99
N ALA A 172 -2.02 -21.59 7.76
CA ALA A 172 -0.67 -22.10 7.66
C ALA A 172 0.09 -21.54 6.44
N THR A 173 -0.60 -21.36 5.30
CA THR A 173 -0.04 -20.75 4.09
C THR A 173 0.21 -19.26 4.31
N LEU A 174 -0.72 -18.56 4.94
CA LEU A 174 -0.61 -17.13 5.26
C LEU A 174 0.56 -16.85 6.22
N GLN A 175 0.79 -17.71 7.22
CA GLN A 175 1.94 -17.56 8.11
C GLN A 175 3.25 -17.60 7.30
N LYS A 176 3.40 -18.56 6.37
CA LYS A 176 4.57 -18.62 5.48
C LYS A 176 4.70 -17.38 4.60
N MET A 177 3.58 -16.84 4.14
CA MET A 177 3.59 -15.58 3.35
C MET A 177 4.10 -14.41 4.16
N VAL A 178 3.63 -14.25 5.42
CA VAL A 178 4.07 -13.19 6.33
C VAL A 178 5.56 -13.34 6.67
N ASP A 179 6.01 -14.58 6.96
CA ASP A 179 7.42 -14.86 7.29
C ASP A 179 8.34 -14.53 6.10
N LEU A 180 7.86 -14.77 4.88
CA LEU A 180 8.60 -14.49 3.65
C LEU A 180 8.60 -13.00 3.29
N ARG A 181 7.46 -12.34 3.43
CA ARG A 181 7.29 -10.93 3.04
C ARG A 181 6.21 -10.24 3.89
N PRO A 182 6.61 -9.61 5.01
CA PRO A 182 5.69 -8.83 5.86
C PRO A 182 5.41 -7.46 5.22
N ASP A 183 4.40 -7.39 4.36
CA ASP A 183 4.00 -6.19 3.63
C ASP A 183 2.48 -5.98 3.62
N LEU A 184 2.02 -4.94 2.90
CA LEU A 184 0.60 -4.64 2.71
C LEU A 184 -0.20 -5.89 2.30
N SER A 185 0.31 -6.66 1.35
CA SER A 185 -0.41 -7.80 0.77
C SER A 185 -0.59 -8.93 1.79
N SER A 186 0.42 -9.22 2.60
CA SER A 186 0.35 -10.23 3.65
C SER A 186 -0.49 -9.76 4.84
N TYR A 187 -0.30 -8.51 5.32
CA TYR A 187 -1.04 -7.99 6.47
C TYR A 187 -2.53 -7.78 6.19
N SER A 188 -2.92 -7.40 4.97
CA SER A 188 -4.35 -7.30 4.63
C SER A 188 -5.04 -8.67 4.63
N ARG A 189 -4.35 -9.75 4.23
CA ARG A 189 -4.86 -11.12 4.35
C ARG A 189 -4.94 -11.60 5.80
N VAL A 190 -3.96 -11.23 6.64
CA VAL A 190 -4.03 -11.48 8.09
C VAL A 190 -5.27 -10.80 8.67
N SER A 191 -5.53 -9.55 8.29
CA SER A 191 -6.72 -8.82 8.72
C SER A 191 -8.00 -9.55 8.32
N TYR A 192 -8.12 -9.94 7.05
CA TYR A 192 -9.31 -10.64 6.55
C TYR A 192 -9.53 -11.98 7.26
N VAL A 193 -8.49 -12.79 7.41
CA VAL A 193 -8.61 -14.08 8.11
C VAL A 193 -9.01 -13.88 9.58
N ARG A 194 -8.45 -12.90 10.28
CA ARG A 194 -8.85 -12.57 11.66
C ARG A 194 -10.31 -12.15 11.77
N GLU A 195 -10.81 -11.34 10.82
CA GLU A 195 -12.20 -10.94 10.74
C GLU A 195 -13.12 -12.16 10.55
N LEU A 196 -12.76 -13.12 9.68
CA LEU A 196 -13.49 -14.38 9.50
C LEU A 196 -13.58 -15.22 10.77
N TYR A 197 -12.57 -15.17 11.64
CA TYR A 197 -12.58 -15.82 12.94
C TYR A 197 -13.23 -14.98 14.05
N GLY A 198 -13.78 -13.80 13.74
CA GLY A 198 -14.41 -12.90 14.70
C GLY A 198 -13.44 -12.08 15.56
N ASP A 199 -12.14 -12.13 15.28
CA ASP A 199 -11.13 -11.32 15.96
C ASP A 199 -11.02 -9.94 15.30
N VAL A 200 -12.02 -9.10 15.53
CA VAL A 200 -12.13 -7.77 14.91
C VAL A 200 -10.99 -6.84 15.34
N ASP A 201 -10.58 -6.87 16.60
CA ASP A 201 -9.49 -6.04 17.12
C ASP A 201 -8.14 -6.45 16.50
N GLY A 202 -7.91 -7.74 16.38
CA GLY A 202 -6.75 -8.27 15.68
C GLY A 202 -6.77 -7.97 14.17
N ALA A 203 -7.95 -7.97 13.54
CA ALA A 203 -8.13 -7.58 12.15
C ALA A 203 -7.77 -6.10 11.94
N ILE A 204 -8.25 -5.19 12.79
CA ILE A 204 -7.90 -3.77 12.78
C ILE A 204 -6.40 -3.57 12.94
N THR A 205 -5.79 -4.25 13.90
CA THR A 205 -4.33 -4.16 14.13
C THR A 205 -3.54 -4.59 12.89
N ALA A 206 -3.93 -5.67 12.25
CA ALA A 206 -3.29 -6.17 11.03
C ALA A 206 -3.50 -5.20 9.84
N MET A 207 -4.70 -4.63 9.69
CA MET A 207 -4.97 -3.65 8.64
C MET A 207 -4.20 -2.33 8.84
N GLN A 208 -4.02 -1.89 10.08
CA GLN A 208 -3.14 -0.75 10.41
C GLN A 208 -1.68 -1.05 10.02
N ALA A 209 -1.19 -2.28 10.25
CA ALA A 209 0.13 -2.69 9.77
C ALA A 209 0.21 -2.65 8.24
N ALA A 210 -0.82 -3.11 7.52
CA ALA A 210 -0.89 -3.01 6.06
C ALA A 210 -0.81 -1.55 5.59
N VAL A 211 -1.58 -0.64 6.19
CA VAL A 211 -1.54 0.81 5.89
C VAL A 211 -0.14 1.39 6.09
N SER A 212 0.56 0.98 7.16
CA SER A 212 1.90 1.50 7.48
C SER A 212 2.98 1.09 6.48
N THR A 213 2.78 -0.02 5.76
CA THR A 213 3.71 -0.52 4.75
C THR A 213 3.38 -0.04 3.32
N ALA A 214 2.23 0.58 3.14
CA ALA A 214 1.77 1.08 1.85
C ALA A 214 2.40 2.44 1.51
N VAL A 215 2.59 2.69 0.21
CA VAL A 215 3.02 4.02 -0.28
C VAL A 215 1.82 4.98 -0.18
N PRO A 216 1.92 6.07 0.61
CA PRO A 216 0.82 7.02 0.76
C PRO A 216 0.34 7.58 -0.59
N GLY A 217 -0.97 7.57 -0.80
CA GLY A 217 -1.60 8.05 -2.04
C GLY A 217 -1.63 7.04 -3.18
N SER A 218 -1.03 5.84 -3.02
CA SER A 218 -1.19 4.75 -3.99
C SER A 218 -2.60 4.16 -3.95
N GLU A 219 -3.02 3.49 -5.03
CA GLU A 219 -4.29 2.75 -5.09
C GLU A 219 -4.42 1.76 -3.92
N GLN A 220 -3.35 1.01 -3.65
CA GLN A 220 -3.31 0.02 -2.57
C GLN A 220 -3.44 0.67 -1.19
N TRP A 221 -2.81 1.83 -0.97
CA TRP A 221 -2.95 2.58 0.27
C TRP A 221 -4.39 3.07 0.46
N LEU A 222 -5.01 3.64 -0.58
CA LEU A 222 -6.41 4.07 -0.53
C LEU A 222 -7.34 2.90 -0.25
N TRP A 223 -7.12 1.76 -0.89
CA TRP A 223 -7.89 0.54 -0.64
C TRP A 223 -7.78 0.08 0.82
N THR A 224 -6.56 0.03 1.39
CA THR A 224 -6.38 -0.36 2.79
C THR A 224 -7.02 0.61 3.77
N GLN A 225 -7.04 1.91 3.46
CA GLN A 225 -7.77 2.91 4.27
C GLN A 225 -9.28 2.65 4.28
N VAL A 226 -9.85 2.31 3.13
CA VAL A 226 -11.28 1.95 3.02
C VAL A 226 -11.57 0.68 3.84
N GLN A 227 -10.74 -0.36 3.71
CA GLN A 227 -10.92 -1.60 4.50
C GLN A 227 -10.79 -1.34 6.00
N LEU A 228 -9.83 -0.54 6.43
CA LEU A 228 -9.70 -0.14 7.84
C LEU A 228 -10.94 0.63 8.33
N GLY A 229 -11.47 1.54 7.51
CA GLY A 229 -12.72 2.24 7.80
C GLY A 229 -13.92 1.28 7.96
N ASN A 230 -14.03 0.28 7.09
CA ASN A 230 -15.06 -0.75 7.17
C ASN A 230 -14.98 -1.57 8.47
N LEU A 231 -13.75 -1.95 8.90
CA LEU A 231 -13.53 -2.66 10.15
C LEU A 231 -13.99 -1.83 11.37
N TYR A 232 -13.66 -0.53 11.41
CA TYR A 232 -14.13 0.36 12.48
C TYR A 232 -15.65 0.52 12.46
N PHE A 233 -16.25 0.68 11.28
CA PHE A 233 -17.69 0.76 11.12
C PHE A 233 -18.38 -0.52 11.63
N ASN A 234 -17.89 -1.70 11.23
CA ASN A 234 -18.43 -2.99 11.66
C ASN A 234 -18.28 -3.23 13.18
N ARG A 235 -17.25 -2.64 13.79
CA ARG A 235 -17.06 -2.68 15.25
C ARG A 235 -18.02 -1.72 15.99
N GLY A 236 -18.61 -0.74 15.30
CA GLY A 236 -19.48 0.29 15.86
C GLY A 236 -18.76 1.58 16.28
N ASP A 237 -17.53 1.76 15.86
CA ASP A 237 -16.74 3.00 16.06
C ASP A 237 -17.07 3.98 14.91
N LEU A 238 -17.95 4.94 15.18
CA LEU A 238 -18.40 5.97 14.23
C LEU A 238 -17.77 7.34 14.53
#